data_62208ec237b5942bc9d2e9d7f9941451
#
_entry.id   62208ec237b5942bc9d2e9d7f9941451
#
_cell.length_a   1.000
_cell.length_b   1.000
_cell.length_c   1.000
_cell.angle_alpha   90.00
_cell.angle_beta   90.00
_cell.angle_gamma   90.00
#
_symmetry.space_group_name_H-M   'P 1'
#
loop_
_entity.id
_entity.type
_entity.pdbx_description
1 polymer ?
#
loop_
_entity_poly.entity_id
_entity_poly.type
_entity_poly.pdbx_seq_one_letter_code
_entity_poly.pdbx_strand_id
1 'polypeptide(L)'
;MQGHQVAPAELEAHLLTHPAVNDCAVIQVPDDAAGEVPKAFVVKSPSIGIEESDRAIKRDIQKHVEKHKAHYKWLAGGVEFIDEIPKSPSGKILRRFLRDKEKETRRKAGSKL
;
A
#
# COMPACT_ATOMS: atom_id res chain seq x y z
N MET A 1 20.47 -10.93 4.78
CA MET A 1 19.90 -11.82 3.86
C MET A 1 18.54 -11.35 3.42
N GLN A 2 18.37 -11.55 2.29
CA GLN A 2 17.23 -11.00 1.65
C GLN A 2 16.25 -12.05 1.25
N GLY A 3 16.11 -13.05 2.04
CA GLY A 3 15.24 -14.14 1.72
C GLY A 3 13.76 -13.88 1.92
N HIS A 4 13.44 -12.78 2.57
CA HIS A 4 12.06 -12.52 2.91
C HIS A 4 11.40 -11.68 1.82
N GLN A 5 10.80 -12.37 0.87
CA GLN A 5 10.05 -11.68 -0.16
C GLN A 5 8.59 -11.67 0.21
N VAL A 6 7.95 -10.52 -0.01
CA VAL A 6 6.54 -10.36 0.26
C VAL A 6 5.77 -10.59 -1.04
N ALA A 7 4.81 -11.50 -1.00
CA ALA A 7 3.93 -11.70 -2.14
C ALA A 7 2.85 -10.63 -2.11
N PRO A 8 2.84 -9.71 -3.08
CA PRO A 8 1.84 -8.64 -3.05
C PRO A 8 0.41 -9.16 -2.97
N ALA A 9 0.11 -10.25 -3.67
CA ALA A 9 -1.24 -10.79 -3.67
C ALA A 9 -1.70 -11.25 -2.29
N GLU A 10 -0.78 -11.77 -1.48
CA GLU A 10 -1.11 -12.19 -0.13
C GLU A 10 -1.56 -11.00 0.73
N LEU A 11 -0.79 -9.91 0.65
CA LEU A 11 -1.13 -8.71 1.40
C LEU A 11 -2.41 -8.07 0.88
N GLU A 12 -2.57 -8.06 -0.44
CA GLU A 12 -3.78 -7.49 -1.03
C GLU A 12 -5.03 -8.23 -0.58
N ALA A 13 -4.97 -9.55 -0.56
CA ALA A 13 -6.10 -10.36 -0.11
C ALA A 13 -6.44 -10.05 1.35
N HIS A 14 -5.42 -9.92 2.18
CA HIS A 14 -5.64 -9.60 3.59
C HIS A 14 -6.21 -8.21 3.76
N LEU A 15 -5.68 -7.23 3.02
CA LEU A 15 -6.17 -5.85 3.10
C LEU A 15 -7.64 -5.74 2.71
N LEU A 16 -8.08 -6.54 1.74
CA LEU A 16 -9.48 -6.50 1.30
C LEU A 16 -10.44 -6.98 2.38
N THR A 17 -9.96 -7.61 3.44
CA THR A 17 -10.83 -7.98 4.57
C THR A 17 -11.08 -6.80 5.51
N HIS A 18 -10.38 -5.70 5.33
CA HIS A 18 -10.59 -4.51 6.16
C HIS A 18 -11.78 -3.70 5.61
N PRO A 19 -12.69 -3.25 6.51
CA PRO A 19 -13.89 -2.55 6.04
C PRO A 19 -13.62 -1.22 5.34
N ALA A 20 -12.48 -0.58 5.57
CA ALA A 20 -12.15 0.68 4.93
C ALA A 20 -11.55 0.50 3.53
N VAL A 21 -11.20 -0.72 3.16
CA VAL A 21 -10.52 -0.99 1.89
C VAL A 21 -11.51 -1.53 0.87
N ASN A 22 -11.77 -0.72 -0.16
CA ASN A 22 -12.63 -1.14 -1.26
C ASN A 22 -11.82 -1.85 -2.35
N ASP A 23 -10.61 -1.38 -2.58
CA ASP A 23 -9.69 -2.01 -3.51
C ASP A 23 -8.27 -1.64 -3.08
N CYS A 24 -7.29 -2.39 -3.52
CA CYS A 24 -5.91 -2.09 -3.11
C CYS A 24 -4.91 -2.74 -4.04
N ALA A 25 -3.67 -2.24 -3.95
CA ALA A 25 -2.53 -2.85 -4.61
C ALA A 25 -1.30 -2.60 -3.75
N VAL A 26 -0.41 -3.58 -3.70
CA VAL A 26 0.82 -3.49 -2.91
C VAL A 26 2.02 -3.52 -3.86
N ILE A 27 2.95 -2.61 -3.64
CA ILE A 27 4.22 -2.61 -4.35
C ILE A 27 5.36 -2.58 -3.35
N GLN A 28 6.58 -2.87 -3.82
CA GLN A 28 7.78 -2.71 -3.01
C GLN A 28 8.36 -1.33 -3.28
N VAL A 29 8.75 -0.64 -2.23
CA VAL A 29 9.38 0.67 -2.36
C VAL A 29 10.74 0.63 -1.66
N PRO A 30 11.68 1.49 -2.08
CA PRO A 30 13.01 1.50 -1.48
C PRO A 30 12.99 1.89 -0.02
N ASP A 31 13.89 1.26 0.76
CA ASP A 31 14.07 1.57 2.17
C ASP A 31 15.55 1.41 2.50
N ASP A 32 16.14 2.41 3.15
CA ASP A 32 17.58 2.40 3.42
C ASP A 32 18.02 1.21 4.27
N ALA A 33 17.23 0.86 5.26
CA ALA A 33 17.60 -0.20 6.18
C ALA A 33 17.29 -1.59 5.65
N ALA A 34 16.14 -1.75 5.01
CA ALA A 34 15.65 -3.08 4.62
C ALA A 34 15.85 -3.39 3.15
N GLY A 35 16.29 -2.44 2.35
CA GLY A 35 16.37 -2.57 0.91
C GLY A 35 15.05 -2.22 0.25
N GLU A 36 14.02 -2.99 0.51
CA GLU A 36 12.67 -2.71 0.03
C GLU A 36 11.66 -3.07 1.09
N VAL A 37 10.54 -2.33 1.12
CA VAL A 37 9.45 -2.59 2.04
C VAL A 37 8.13 -2.45 1.30
N PRO A 38 7.07 -3.12 1.77
CA PRO A 38 5.76 -3.03 1.12
C PRO A 38 5.11 -1.67 1.36
N LYS A 39 4.46 -1.17 0.32
CA LYS A 39 3.59 0.00 0.42
C LYS A 39 2.26 -0.35 -0.23
N ALA A 40 1.16 0.05 0.40
CA ALA A 40 -0.17 -0.22 -0.12
C ALA A 40 -0.79 1.05 -0.71
N PHE A 41 -1.37 0.92 -1.89
CA PHE A 41 -2.26 1.93 -2.45
C PHE A 41 -3.68 1.42 -2.22
N VAL A 42 -4.53 2.26 -1.65
CA VAL A 42 -5.86 1.86 -1.19
C VAL A 42 -6.92 2.79 -1.75
N VAL A 43 -7.98 2.19 -2.27
CA VAL A 43 -9.20 2.92 -2.61
C VAL A 43 -10.12 2.77 -1.40
N LYS A 44 -10.47 3.88 -0.77
CA LYS A 44 -11.30 3.85 0.42
C LYS A 44 -12.71 3.37 0.09
N SER A 45 -13.28 2.61 1.00
CA SER A 45 -14.66 2.17 0.87
C SER A 45 -15.59 3.37 0.98
N PRO A 46 -16.59 3.49 0.10
CA PRO A 46 -17.55 4.59 0.19
C PRO A 46 -18.40 4.56 1.45
N SER A 47 -18.43 3.42 2.15
CA SER A 47 -19.19 3.31 3.39
C SER A 47 -18.44 3.84 4.60
N ILE A 48 -17.16 4.21 4.45
CA ILE A 48 -16.39 4.78 5.54
C ILE A 48 -16.88 6.20 5.81
N GLY A 49 -17.19 6.48 7.06
CA GLY A 49 -17.69 7.79 7.43
C GLY A 49 -16.66 8.88 7.26
N ILE A 50 -17.13 10.07 7.02
CA ILE A 50 -16.25 11.21 6.84
C ILE A 50 -15.72 11.74 8.17
N GLU A 51 -16.17 11.17 9.27
CA GLU A 51 -15.71 11.58 10.59
C GLU A 51 -14.28 11.19 10.86
N GLU A 52 -13.81 10.13 10.22
CA GLU A 52 -12.44 9.67 10.47
C GLU A 52 -11.48 10.31 9.49
N SER A 53 -10.34 10.76 10.02
CA SER A 53 -9.31 11.35 9.18
C SER A 53 -8.60 10.26 8.38
N ASP A 54 -8.03 10.65 7.24
CA ASP A 54 -7.22 9.72 6.45
C ASP A 54 -6.09 9.11 7.27
N ARG A 55 -5.50 9.93 8.15
CA ARG A 55 -4.41 9.47 9.01
C ARG A 55 -4.86 8.33 9.92
N ALA A 56 -6.02 8.48 10.53
CA ALA A 56 -6.55 7.45 11.42
C ALA A 56 -6.88 6.18 10.66
N ILE A 57 -7.46 6.31 9.49
CA ILE A 57 -7.80 5.15 8.65
C ILE A 57 -6.54 4.42 8.20
N LYS A 58 -5.51 5.15 7.79
CA LYS A 58 -4.24 4.54 7.40
C LYS A 58 -3.61 3.77 8.54
N ARG A 59 -3.65 4.34 9.74
CA ARG A 59 -3.10 3.67 10.91
C ARG A 59 -3.84 2.38 11.22
N ASP A 60 -5.15 2.40 11.10
CA ASP A 60 -5.96 1.23 11.37
C ASP A 60 -5.67 0.12 10.35
N ILE A 61 -5.48 0.49 9.09
CA ILE A 61 -5.13 -0.47 8.04
C ILE A 61 -3.78 -1.10 8.34
N GLN A 62 -2.79 -0.29 8.73
CA GLN A 62 -1.48 -0.82 9.08
C GLN A 62 -1.54 -1.78 10.25
N LYS A 63 -2.33 -1.46 11.27
CA LYS A 63 -2.49 -2.35 12.42
C LYS A 63 -3.15 -3.65 12.02
N HIS A 64 -4.06 -3.61 11.06
CA HIS A 64 -4.72 -4.81 10.56
C HIS A 64 -3.72 -5.80 9.98
N VAL A 65 -2.72 -5.29 9.26
CA VAL A 65 -1.64 -6.12 8.75
C VAL A 65 -0.76 -6.63 9.88
N GLU A 66 -0.41 -5.75 10.82
CA GLU A 66 0.50 -6.10 11.92
C GLU A 66 -0.04 -7.20 12.80
N LYS A 67 -1.35 -7.26 12.97
CA LYS A 67 -1.98 -8.28 13.81
C LYS A 67 -1.87 -9.69 13.25
N HIS A 68 -1.75 -9.82 11.93
CA HIS A 68 -1.90 -11.11 11.27
C HIS A 68 -0.74 -11.52 10.39
N LYS A 69 0.26 -10.65 10.21
CA LYS A 69 1.37 -10.95 9.31
C LYS A 69 2.70 -10.79 10.03
N ALA A 70 3.70 -11.50 9.55
CA ALA A 70 5.06 -11.39 10.07
C ALA A 70 5.59 -9.98 9.83
N HIS A 71 6.55 -9.57 10.67
CA HIS A 71 7.08 -8.21 10.65
C HIS A 71 7.55 -7.76 9.26
N TYR A 72 8.24 -8.63 8.52
CA TYR A 72 8.75 -8.24 7.20
C TYR A 72 7.65 -8.00 6.17
N LYS A 73 6.39 -8.39 6.50
CA LYS A 73 5.23 -8.14 5.63
C LYS A 73 4.46 -6.89 6.00
N TRP A 74 4.90 -6.19 7.05
CA TRP A 74 4.22 -4.98 7.48
C TRP A 74 4.38 -3.88 6.44
N LEU A 75 3.40 -2.97 6.38
CA LEU A 75 3.39 -1.89 5.40
C LEU A 75 4.31 -0.75 5.84
N ALA A 76 5.61 -1.05 5.92
CA ALA A 76 6.60 -0.07 6.33
C ALA A 76 6.73 1.08 5.35
N GLY A 77 6.37 0.86 4.09
CA GLY A 77 6.33 1.93 3.10
C GLY A 77 5.11 2.82 3.20
N GLY A 78 4.15 2.44 4.05
CA GLY A 78 2.98 3.25 4.31
C GLY A 78 1.75 2.85 3.50
N VAL A 79 0.72 3.66 3.66
CA VAL A 79 -0.54 3.51 2.92
C VAL A 79 -0.81 4.84 2.23
N GLU A 80 -1.14 4.77 0.95
CA GLU A 80 -1.52 5.95 0.19
C GLU A 80 -2.90 5.73 -0.40
N PHE A 81 -3.81 6.70 -0.24
CA PHE A 81 -5.13 6.60 -0.83
C PHE A 81 -5.11 7.12 -2.26
N ILE A 82 -5.77 6.38 -3.15
CA ILE A 82 -5.93 6.80 -4.54
C ILE A 82 -7.37 6.54 -4.96
N ASP A 83 -7.76 7.13 -6.09
CA ASP A 83 -9.15 7.03 -6.54
C ASP A 83 -9.46 5.68 -7.16
N GLU A 84 -8.51 5.10 -7.86
CA GLU A 84 -8.73 3.78 -8.43
C GLU A 84 -7.39 3.08 -8.66
N ILE A 85 -7.43 1.75 -8.64
CA ILE A 85 -6.25 0.93 -8.89
C ILE A 85 -6.14 0.73 -10.41
N PRO A 86 -4.99 1.07 -11.02
CA PRO A 86 -4.84 0.85 -12.46
C PRO A 86 -4.84 -0.64 -12.78
N LYS A 87 -5.67 -1.03 -13.72
CA LYS A 87 -5.82 -2.44 -14.09
C LYS A 87 -5.89 -2.58 -15.60
N SER A 88 -5.43 -3.73 -16.09
CA SER A 88 -5.58 -4.08 -17.49
C SER A 88 -7.05 -4.42 -17.79
N PRO A 89 -7.42 -4.53 -19.07
CA PRO A 89 -8.79 -4.94 -19.41
C PRO A 89 -9.19 -6.27 -18.80
N SER A 90 -8.23 -7.16 -18.52
CA SER A 90 -8.53 -8.46 -17.89
C SER A 90 -8.62 -8.37 -16.37
N GLY A 91 -8.46 -7.17 -15.80
CA GLY A 91 -8.56 -6.98 -14.35
C GLY A 91 -7.26 -7.16 -13.59
N LYS A 92 -6.15 -7.32 -14.29
CA LYS A 92 -4.85 -7.51 -13.65
C LYS A 92 -4.28 -6.18 -13.20
N ILE A 93 -3.80 -6.12 -11.96
CA ILE A 93 -3.23 -4.90 -11.40
C ILE A 93 -1.96 -4.53 -12.16
N LEU A 94 -1.89 -3.27 -12.60
CA LEU A 94 -0.73 -2.75 -13.33
C LEU A 94 0.21 -2.06 -12.36
N ARG A 95 0.97 -2.85 -11.62
CA ARG A 95 1.84 -2.34 -10.56
C ARG A 95 2.91 -1.41 -11.08
N ARG A 96 3.29 -1.54 -12.35
CA ARG A 96 4.29 -0.65 -12.94
C ARG A 96 3.87 0.81 -12.88
N PHE A 97 2.59 1.08 -13.13
CA PHE A 97 2.10 2.46 -13.06
C PHE A 97 2.19 3.01 -11.66
N LEU A 98 1.94 2.16 -10.67
CA LEU A 98 2.05 2.58 -9.27
C LEU A 98 3.50 2.82 -8.87
N ARG A 99 4.41 1.98 -9.36
CA ARG A 99 5.84 2.18 -9.10
C ARG A 99 6.33 3.47 -9.72
N ASP A 100 5.87 3.79 -10.94
CA ASP A 100 6.26 5.03 -11.60
C ASP A 100 5.71 6.23 -10.84
N LYS A 101 4.47 6.15 -10.36
CA LYS A 101 3.86 7.19 -9.55
C LYS A 101 4.67 7.42 -8.27
N GLU A 102 5.09 6.35 -7.65
CA GLU A 102 5.87 6.44 -6.41
C GLU A 102 7.23 7.09 -6.66
N LYS A 103 7.90 6.71 -7.74
CA LYS A 103 9.17 7.33 -8.10
C LYS A 103 9.03 8.83 -8.31
N GLU A 104 7.98 9.23 -8.98
CA GLU A 104 7.74 10.64 -9.25
C GLU A 104 7.49 11.40 -7.95
N THR A 105 6.71 10.84 -7.05
CA THR A 105 6.44 11.45 -5.75
C THR A 105 7.72 11.64 -4.96
N ARG A 106 8.57 10.60 -4.93
CA ARG A 106 9.83 10.67 -4.19
C ARG A 106 10.81 11.67 -4.81
N ARG A 107 10.84 11.71 -6.14
CA ARG A 107 11.70 12.65 -6.85
C ARG A 107 11.31 14.09 -6.51
N LYS A 108 10.03 14.38 -6.51
CA LYS A 108 9.54 15.72 -6.18
C LYS A 108 9.85 16.11 -4.74
N ALA A 109 9.69 15.15 -3.82
CA ALA A 109 10.00 15.42 -2.42
C ALA A 109 11.49 15.73 -2.24
N GLY A 110 12.36 14.99 -2.92
CA GLY A 110 13.80 15.24 -2.86
C GLY A 110 14.18 16.58 -3.45
N SER A 111 13.52 17.00 -4.51
CA SER A 111 13.87 18.24 -5.18
C SER A 111 13.46 19.47 -4.40
N LYS A 112 12.68 19.33 -3.36
CA LYS A 112 12.28 20.46 -2.52
C LYS A 112 13.34 20.81 -1.48
N LEU A 113 14.33 19.98 -1.36
CA LEU A 113 15.43 20.26 -0.45
C LEU A 113 16.40 21.24 -1.05
#